data_16128d42a90db70c9c0c9e02a30c9f67
#
_entry.id   16128d42a90db70c9c0c9e02a30c9f67
#
_cell.length_a   1.000
_cell.length_b   1.000
_cell.length_c   1.000
_cell.angle_alpha   90.00
_cell.angle_beta   90.00
_cell.angle_gamma   90.00
#
_symmetry.space_group_name_H-M   'P 1'
#
loop_
_entity.id
_entity.type
_entity.pdbx_description
1 polymer ?
#
loop_
_entity_poly.entity_id
_entity_poly.type
_entity_poly.pdbx_seq_one_letter_code
_entity_poly.pdbx_strand_id
1 'polypeptide(L)'
;MKVVINQANLKNDHIYLNAIISFFPKDSIGGNNLSTKGRDLKISYSWNGVIKSFESDIAGDKKILRKRGKLSGTGMLLTDMDVKVGDTLEFKKIDDYHFEVIKIS
;
A
#
# COMPACT_ATOMS: atom_id res chain seq x y z
N MET A 1 -6.97 -8.11 6.39
CA MET A 1 -7.64 -6.79 6.31
C MET A 1 -7.86 -6.40 4.86
N LYS A 2 -9.09 -6.04 4.51
CA LYS A 2 -9.49 -5.86 3.11
C LYS A 2 -9.77 -4.41 2.78
N VAL A 3 -9.42 -4.02 1.56
CA VAL A 3 -9.68 -2.68 1.01
C VAL A 3 -10.34 -2.85 -0.36
N VAL A 4 -11.47 -2.16 -0.58
CA VAL A 4 -12.13 -2.13 -1.89
C VAL A 4 -11.59 -0.93 -2.67
N ILE A 5 -11.20 -1.18 -3.92
CA ILE A 5 -10.57 -0.15 -4.76
C ILE A 5 -11.66 0.65 -5.49
N ASN A 6 -11.54 1.96 -5.45
CA ASN A 6 -12.43 2.89 -6.14
C ASN A 6 -11.69 3.63 -7.26
N GLN A 7 -12.41 4.50 -7.99
CA GLN A 7 -11.84 5.25 -9.10
C GLN A 7 -10.68 6.15 -8.66
N ALA A 8 -10.79 6.80 -7.50
CA ALA A 8 -9.75 7.70 -7.00
C ALA A 8 -8.45 6.94 -6.70
N ASN A 9 -8.55 5.70 -6.21
CA ASN A 9 -7.36 4.85 -5.97
C ASN A 9 -6.56 4.67 -7.26
N LEU A 10 -7.23 4.29 -8.34
CA LEU A 10 -6.57 4.03 -9.62
C LEU A 10 -6.05 5.31 -10.25
N LYS A 11 -6.83 6.38 -10.20
CA LYS A 11 -6.45 7.66 -10.81
C LYS A 11 -5.22 8.27 -10.16
N ASN A 12 -5.08 8.12 -8.84
CA ASN A 12 -4.01 8.76 -8.06
C ASN A 12 -2.88 7.81 -7.66
N ASP A 13 -2.94 6.54 -8.05
CA ASP A 13 -2.01 5.49 -7.60
C ASP A 13 -1.95 5.40 -6.08
N HIS A 14 -3.09 5.51 -5.43
CA HIS A 14 -3.23 5.47 -3.97
C HIS A 14 -4.01 4.23 -3.53
N ILE A 15 -3.65 3.68 -2.37
CA ILE A 15 -4.50 2.78 -1.63
C ILE A 15 -4.79 3.47 -0.30
N TYR A 16 -6.06 3.82 -0.06
CA TYR A 16 -6.46 4.50 1.17
C TYR A 16 -6.60 3.48 2.28
N LEU A 17 -5.85 3.69 3.36
CA LEU A 17 -5.75 2.73 4.47
C LEU A 17 -6.58 3.14 5.68
N ASN A 18 -7.42 4.17 5.57
CA ASN A 18 -8.20 4.71 6.69
C ASN A 18 -8.95 3.61 7.45
N ALA A 19 -9.65 2.74 6.72
CA ALA A 19 -10.50 1.71 7.34
C ALA A 19 -9.70 0.63 8.06
N ILE A 20 -8.42 0.46 7.71
CA ILE A 20 -7.56 -0.58 8.27
C ILE A 20 -6.30 -0.01 8.93
N ILE A 21 -6.29 1.28 9.22
CA ILE A 21 -5.07 1.95 9.70
C ILE A 21 -4.51 1.34 10.99
N SER A 22 -5.36 0.84 11.87
CA SER A 22 -4.93 0.19 13.11
C SER A 22 -4.22 -1.13 12.89
N PHE A 23 -4.28 -1.69 11.67
CA PHE A 23 -3.59 -2.94 11.33
C PHE A 23 -2.08 -2.74 11.19
N PHE A 24 -1.62 -1.50 11.03
CA PHE A 24 -0.22 -1.16 10.79
C PHE A 24 0.43 -0.62 12.06
N PRO A 25 1.78 -0.79 12.21
CA PRO A 25 2.50 -0.24 13.36
C PRO A 25 2.38 1.30 13.39
N LYS A 26 2.19 1.86 14.57
CA LYS A 26 2.04 3.31 14.72
C LYS A 26 3.28 4.08 14.27
N ASP A 27 4.47 3.53 14.48
CA ASP A 27 5.72 4.18 14.07
C ASP A 27 5.95 4.15 12.56
N SER A 28 5.16 3.40 11.80
CA SER A 28 5.16 3.43 10.33
C SER A 28 4.24 4.50 9.76
N ILE A 29 3.48 5.20 10.60
CA ILE A 29 2.63 6.31 10.17
C ILE A 29 3.42 7.59 10.44
N GLY A 30 3.84 8.24 9.34
CA GLY A 30 4.63 9.45 9.41
C GLY A 30 3.80 10.72 9.27
N GLY A 31 4.47 11.83 9.04
CA GLY A 31 3.84 13.12 8.78
C GLY A 31 3.41 13.28 7.32
N ASN A 32 3.12 14.51 6.94
CA ASN A 32 2.59 14.81 5.61
C ASN A 32 3.66 14.97 4.53
N ASN A 33 4.96 14.89 4.88
CA ASN A 33 6.05 14.97 3.91
C ASN A 33 7.16 13.97 4.25
N LEU A 34 8.10 13.80 3.30
CA LEU A 34 9.14 12.78 3.43
C LEU A 34 10.12 13.06 4.59
N SER A 35 10.32 14.33 4.95
CA SER A 35 11.22 14.67 6.07
C SER A 35 10.66 14.23 7.42
N THR A 36 9.38 13.94 7.50
CA THR A 36 8.70 13.46 8.71
C THR A 36 8.20 12.02 8.54
N LYS A 37 8.80 11.25 7.64
CA LYS A 37 8.37 9.88 7.37
C LYS A 37 8.50 8.98 8.60
N GLY A 38 7.62 7.97 8.67
CA GLY A 38 7.70 6.92 9.67
C GLY A 38 8.65 5.81 9.26
N ARG A 39 8.68 4.74 10.06
CA ARG A 39 9.46 3.55 9.77
C ARG A 39 8.92 2.84 8.53
N ASP A 40 9.82 2.41 7.65
CA ASP A 40 9.41 1.75 6.41
C ASP A 40 8.76 0.39 6.66
N LEU A 41 7.70 0.15 5.90
CA LEU A 41 7.05 -1.14 5.76
C LEU A 41 7.55 -1.78 4.46
N LYS A 42 7.71 -3.09 4.46
CA LYS A 42 7.92 -3.85 3.23
C LYS A 42 6.55 -4.32 2.74
N ILE A 43 6.21 -3.95 1.52
CA ILE A 43 4.96 -4.36 0.86
C ILE A 43 5.34 -5.30 -0.28
N SER A 44 4.84 -6.54 -0.23
CA SER A 44 5.14 -7.53 -1.25
C SER A 44 3.87 -8.01 -1.93
N TYR A 45 4.02 -8.48 -3.17
CA TYR A 45 2.93 -9.07 -3.94
C TYR A 45 3.50 -10.02 -4.99
N SER A 46 2.70 -10.99 -5.42
CA SER A 46 3.10 -11.92 -6.46
C SER A 46 2.67 -11.41 -7.83
N TRP A 47 3.56 -11.51 -8.82
CA TRP A 47 3.29 -11.14 -10.20
C TRP A 47 4.02 -12.11 -11.12
N ASN A 48 3.24 -12.82 -11.96
CA ASN A 48 3.78 -13.80 -12.91
C ASN A 48 4.75 -14.83 -12.27
N GLY A 49 4.41 -15.31 -11.08
CA GLY A 49 5.23 -16.28 -10.36
C GLY A 49 6.44 -15.70 -9.65
N VAL A 50 6.61 -14.39 -9.67
CA VAL A 50 7.73 -13.67 -9.02
C VAL A 50 7.18 -12.85 -7.87
N ILE A 51 7.91 -12.81 -6.75
CA ILE A 51 7.58 -11.92 -5.62
C ILE A 51 8.24 -10.57 -5.88
N LYS A 52 7.43 -9.54 -5.96
CA LYS A 52 7.90 -8.14 -6.05
C LYS A 52 7.64 -7.43 -4.73
N SER A 53 8.45 -6.46 -4.40
CA SER A 53 8.27 -5.70 -3.18
C SER A 53 8.77 -4.26 -3.33
N PHE A 54 8.26 -3.41 -2.46
CA PHE A 54 8.76 -2.05 -2.30
C PHE A 54 8.67 -1.64 -0.84
N GLU A 55 9.37 -0.60 -0.47
CA GLU A 55 9.35 -0.07 0.88
C GLU A 55 8.72 1.32 0.90
N SER A 56 7.87 1.55 1.90
CA SER A 56 7.24 2.84 2.12
C SER A 56 6.70 2.90 3.55
N ASP A 57 6.56 4.11 4.05
CA ASP A 57 5.76 4.36 5.25
C ASP A 57 4.35 4.82 4.83
N ILE A 58 3.53 5.14 5.81
CA ILE A 58 2.19 5.66 5.60
C ILE A 58 2.21 7.17 5.83
N ALA A 59 1.77 7.94 4.83
CA ALA A 59 1.60 9.38 4.99
C ALA A 59 0.41 9.64 5.91
N GLY A 60 0.66 10.30 7.05
CA GLY A 60 -0.33 10.40 8.12
C GLY A 60 -1.52 11.29 7.81
N ASP A 61 -1.38 12.26 6.91
CA ASP A 61 -2.47 13.16 6.51
C ASP A 61 -3.49 12.45 5.62
N LYS A 62 -3.04 11.70 4.61
CA LYS A 62 -3.91 11.03 3.64
C LYS A 62 -4.15 9.56 3.96
N LYS A 63 -3.34 8.99 4.83
CA LYS A 63 -3.37 7.57 5.19
C LYS A 63 -3.22 6.66 3.99
N ILE A 64 -2.18 6.96 3.20
CA ILE A 64 -1.79 6.19 2.01
C ILE A 64 -0.33 5.75 2.14
N LEU A 65 0.03 4.68 1.44
CA LEU A 65 1.44 4.32 1.27
C LEU A 65 2.12 5.44 0.51
N ARG A 66 3.19 5.99 1.09
CA ARG A 66 3.87 7.18 0.55
C ARG A 66 4.58 6.87 -0.76
N LYS A 67 4.37 7.71 -1.77
CA LYS A 67 5.14 7.64 -3.01
C LYS A 67 6.59 8.05 -2.74
N ARG A 68 7.51 7.28 -3.26
CA ARG A 68 8.96 7.52 -3.15
C ARG A 68 9.54 7.77 -4.52
N GLY A 69 10.11 8.96 -4.74
CA GLY A 69 10.73 9.31 -6.01
C GLY A 69 9.72 9.41 -7.16
N LYS A 70 10.19 9.10 -8.38
CA LYS A 70 9.38 9.20 -9.60
C LYS A 70 8.42 8.04 -9.78
N LEU A 71 8.77 6.88 -9.23
CA LEU A 71 7.96 5.67 -9.37
C LEU A 71 7.18 5.43 -8.08
N SER A 72 5.88 5.19 -8.23
CA SER A 72 5.03 4.80 -7.11
C SER A 72 5.02 3.29 -6.97
N GLY A 73 5.46 2.77 -5.81
CA GLY A 73 5.34 1.33 -5.53
C GLY A 73 3.89 0.88 -5.57
N THR A 74 2.98 1.69 -5.03
CA THR A 74 1.54 1.41 -5.08
C THR A 74 1.05 1.39 -6.53
N GLY A 75 1.48 2.33 -7.36
CA GLY A 75 1.11 2.36 -8.78
C GLY A 75 1.57 1.11 -9.52
N MET A 76 2.81 0.65 -9.26
CA MET A 76 3.31 -0.60 -9.83
C MET A 76 2.45 -1.79 -9.42
N LEU A 77 2.11 -1.87 -8.13
CA LEU A 77 1.28 -2.96 -7.60
C LEU A 77 -0.09 -2.97 -8.29
N LEU A 78 -0.75 -1.83 -8.36
CA LEU A 78 -2.08 -1.73 -8.98
C LEU A 78 -2.04 -2.12 -10.46
N THR A 79 -1.00 -1.71 -11.17
CA THR A 79 -0.82 -2.05 -12.59
C THR A 79 -0.49 -3.52 -12.78
N ASP A 80 0.48 -4.04 -12.04
CA ASP A 80 0.94 -5.43 -12.17
C ASP A 80 -0.19 -6.42 -11.85
N MET A 81 -0.99 -6.12 -10.84
CA MET A 81 -2.10 -6.98 -10.43
C MET A 81 -3.37 -6.74 -11.24
N ASP A 82 -3.33 -5.84 -12.22
CA ASP A 82 -4.48 -5.50 -13.08
C ASP A 82 -5.73 -5.17 -12.26
N VAL A 83 -5.55 -4.31 -11.27
CA VAL A 83 -6.62 -3.95 -10.34
C VAL A 83 -7.63 -3.03 -11.02
N LYS A 84 -8.91 -3.34 -10.86
CA LYS A 84 -10.04 -2.59 -11.42
C LYS A 84 -10.88 -1.99 -10.29
N VAL A 85 -11.67 -0.99 -10.65
CA VAL A 85 -12.67 -0.43 -9.72
C VAL A 85 -13.59 -1.55 -9.24
N GLY A 86 -13.78 -1.64 -7.93
CA GLY A 86 -14.60 -2.68 -7.31
C GLY A 86 -13.82 -3.90 -6.86
N ASP A 87 -12.55 -4.05 -7.29
CA ASP A 87 -11.72 -5.15 -6.83
C ASP A 87 -11.38 -4.98 -5.35
N THR A 88 -11.17 -6.10 -4.68
CA THR A 88 -10.79 -6.13 -3.27
C THR A 88 -9.36 -6.60 -3.13
N LEU A 89 -8.56 -5.85 -2.39
CA LEU A 89 -7.22 -6.23 -2.01
C LEU A 89 -7.21 -6.64 -0.54
N GLU A 90 -6.49 -7.71 -0.23
CA GLU A 90 -6.28 -8.13 1.14
C GLU A 90 -4.83 -7.88 1.54
N PHE A 91 -4.64 -7.25 2.71
CA PHE A 91 -3.34 -7.06 3.33
C PHE A 91 -3.16 -8.15 4.38
N LYS A 92 -2.16 -9.00 4.18
CA LYS A 92 -1.80 -10.07 5.12
C LYS A 92 -0.52 -9.69 5.85
N LYS A 93 -0.55 -9.76 7.17
CA LYS A 93 0.63 -9.49 7.99
C LYS A 93 1.57 -10.68 7.96
N ILE A 94 2.77 -10.48 7.44
CA ILE A 94 3.83 -11.48 7.42
C ILE A 94 4.69 -11.37 8.68
N ASP A 95 5.09 -10.13 9.02
CA ASP A 95 5.66 -9.78 10.32
C ASP A 95 5.27 -8.34 10.65
N ASP A 96 5.83 -7.76 11.73
CA ASP A 96 5.41 -6.44 12.22
C ASP A 96 5.55 -5.33 11.17
N TYR A 97 6.52 -5.45 10.25
CA TYR A 97 6.81 -4.42 9.25
C TYR A 97 6.79 -4.97 7.82
N HIS A 98 6.22 -6.16 7.61
CA HIS A 98 6.10 -6.77 6.29
C HIS A 98 4.65 -7.23 6.06
N PHE A 99 4.04 -6.72 5.01
CA PHE A 99 2.66 -7.07 4.62
C PHE A 99 2.64 -7.53 3.17
N GLU A 100 1.90 -8.59 2.91
CA GLU A 100 1.66 -9.08 1.56
C GLU A 100 0.29 -8.64 1.09
N VAL A 101 0.20 -8.18 -0.16
CA VAL A 101 -1.05 -7.76 -0.78
C VAL A 101 -1.50 -8.80 -1.79
N ILE A 102 -2.77 -9.20 -1.69
CA ILE A 102 -3.38 -10.20 -2.57
C ILE A 102 -4.65 -9.59 -3.16
N LYS A 103 -4.84 -9.77 -4.47
CA LYS A 103 -6.11 -9.41 -5.10
C LYS A 103 -7.05 -10.62 -5.01
N ILE A 104 -8.19 -10.46 -4.34
CA ILE A 104 -9.13 -11.56 -4.11
C ILE A 104 -10.38 -11.49 -4.99
N SER A 105 -10.62 -10.37 -5.65
CA SER A 105 -11.70 -10.30 -6.66
C SER A 105 -11.68 -8.99 -7.41
#